data_a8dabbb0cabff4cedcf39259198a5d9a
#
_entry.id   a8dabbb0cabff4cedcf39259198a5d9a
#
_cell.length_a   1.000
_cell.length_b   1.000
_cell.length_c   1.000
_cell.angle_alpha   90.00
_cell.angle_beta   90.00
_cell.angle_gamma   90.00
#
_symmetry.space_group_name_H-M   'P 1'
#
loop_
_entity.id
_entity.type
_entity.pdbx_description
1 polymer ?
#
loop_
_entity_poly.entity_id
_entity_poly.type
_entity_poly.pdbx_seq_one_letter_code
_entity_poly.pdbx_strand_id
1 'polypeptide(L)'
;MSLNEEVAKQSLEDIGVNLPGIIIESTYSVEDDELLITKGKEGICVDTDELLNKVKERLSDVNSNDDDIEISVKSKKPEEIDIEKIHSEVYKEAKDAYYTKDPFEVHPEVEGVDFDVEAAKKILEEEKEEYVIPLTITKPKVTLNDIGSEAFPDKLATFTTRYDASDKDRTSNLIIACRKINGKVVLADETFSYNKALGARTAQAGYKNAKVYENGEVVDGIGGGICQISSTLYNSVLMSNL
;
A
#
# COMPACT_ATOMS: atom_id res chain seq x y z
N MET A 1 41.70 17.43 -17.21
CA MET A 1 40.55 16.61 -16.80
C MET A 1 39.32 17.47 -17.02
N SER A 2 38.28 16.99 -17.71
CA SER A 2 36.99 17.70 -17.80
C SER A 2 36.09 17.21 -16.70
N LEU A 3 35.62 18.12 -15.86
CA LEU A 3 34.61 17.82 -14.81
C LEU A 3 33.28 17.60 -15.49
N ASN A 4 32.57 16.51 -15.18
CA ASN A 4 31.17 16.34 -15.58
C ASN A 4 30.29 17.16 -14.61
N GLU A 5 29.81 18.31 -15.08
CA GLU A 5 29.08 19.27 -14.24
C GLU A 5 27.76 18.75 -13.70
N GLU A 6 27.01 17.92 -14.45
CA GLU A 6 25.74 17.33 -13.98
C GLU A 6 25.98 16.37 -12.82
N VAL A 7 26.96 15.48 -12.97
CA VAL A 7 27.31 14.54 -11.90
C VAL A 7 27.85 15.26 -10.67
N ALA A 8 28.65 16.33 -10.89
CA ALA A 8 29.18 17.13 -9.80
C ALA A 8 28.05 17.85 -9.05
N LYS A 9 27.11 18.47 -9.74
CA LYS A 9 25.94 19.13 -9.10
C LYS A 9 25.13 18.15 -8.28
N GLN A 10 24.80 16.98 -8.82
CA GLN A 10 24.06 15.97 -8.08
C GLN A 10 24.80 15.53 -6.80
N SER A 11 26.11 15.33 -6.88
CA SER A 11 26.91 14.98 -5.70
C SER A 11 26.95 16.09 -4.65
N LEU A 12 26.91 17.36 -5.08
CA LEU A 12 26.86 18.51 -4.17
C LEU A 12 25.49 18.67 -3.50
N GLU A 13 24.40 18.34 -4.21
CA GLU A 13 23.05 18.26 -3.64
C GLU A 13 22.96 17.17 -2.57
N ASP A 14 23.52 15.99 -2.84
CA ASP A 14 23.52 14.87 -1.90
C ASP A 14 24.26 15.20 -0.58
N ILE A 15 25.31 16.03 -0.63
CA ILE A 15 25.99 16.55 0.58
C ILE A 15 25.03 17.42 1.40
N GLY A 16 24.17 18.18 0.73
CA GLY A 16 23.21 19.09 1.37
C GLY A 16 22.18 18.38 2.25
N VAL A 17 21.83 17.13 1.96
CA VAL A 17 20.76 16.39 2.66
C VAL A 17 21.00 16.25 4.18
N ASN A 18 22.25 16.33 4.62
CA ASN A 18 22.63 16.18 6.04
C ASN A 18 22.91 17.51 6.77
N LEU A 19 22.68 18.66 6.13
CA LEU A 19 22.91 19.94 6.76
C LEU A 19 21.85 20.26 7.81
N PRO A 20 22.21 20.82 8.97
CA PRO A 20 21.23 21.28 9.95
C PRO A 20 20.42 22.47 9.39
N GLY A 21 19.10 22.42 9.54
CA GLY A 21 18.21 23.47 9.04
C GLY A 21 17.90 23.39 7.54
N ILE A 22 18.11 22.24 6.92
CA ILE A 22 17.72 21.99 5.54
C ILE A 22 16.21 22.19 5.34
N ILE A 23 15.83 22.65 4.16
CA ILE A 23 14.43 22.75 3.74
C ILE A 23 13.74 21.38 3.87
N ILE A 24 12.49 21.40 4.33
CA ILE A 24 11.59 20.26 4.32
C ILE A 24 10.51 20.57 3.29
N GLU A 25 10.45 19.78 2.23
CA GLU A 25 9.40 19.92 1.22
C GLU A 25 8.06 19.37 1.74
N SER A 26 6.94 19.87 1.18
CA SER A 26 5.62 19.35 1.50
C SER A 26 5.48 17.91 0.97
N THR A 27 4.82 17.07 1.76
CA THR A 27 4.56 15.66 1.40
C THR A 27 3.09 15.33 1.54
N TYR A 28 2.62 14.29 0.86
CA TYR A 28 1.29 13.75 1.06
C TYR A 28 1.30 12.23 1.10
N SER A 29 0.33 11.65 1.78
CA SER A 29 0.04 10.22 1.82
C SER A 29 -1.46 9.98 1.82
N VAL A 30 -1.86 8.82 1.31
CA VAL A 30 -3.25 8.35 1.38
C VAL A 30 -3.31 7.25 2.43
N GLU A 31 -4.13 7.44 3.45
CA GLU A 31 -4.35 6.49 4.53
C GLU A 31 -5.84 6.23 4.67
N ASP A 32 -6.27 4.98 4.47
CA ASP A 32 -7.68 4.55 4.47
C ASP A 32 -8.54 5.43 3.52
N ASP A 33 -9.39 6.29 4.06
CA ASP A 33 -10.30 7.19 3.35
C ASP A 33 -9.92 8.67 3.52
N GLU A 34 -8.66 8.96 3.85
CA GLU A 34 -8.14 10.30 4.06
C GLU A 34 -6.86 10.56 3.26
N LEU A 35 -6.74 11.77 2.72
CA LEU A 35 -5.51 12.31 2.17
C LEU A 35 -4.86 13.22 3.23
N LEU A 36 -3.71 12.79 3.71
CA LEU A 36 -2.90 13.54 4.67
C LEU A 36 -1.86 14.36 3.91
N ILE A 37 -1.80 15.67 4.16
CA ILE A 37 -0.79 16.56 3.59
C ILE A 37 -0.02 17.21 4.72
N THR A 38 1.31 17.06 4.70
CA THR A 38 2.21 17.73 5.65
C THR A 38 2.87 18.91 4.96
N LYS A 39 2.70 20.10 5.53
CA LYS A 39 3.28 21.35 5.01
C LYS A 39 4.79 21.34 5.19
N GLY A 40 5.50 21.70 4.14
CA GLY A 40 6.95 21.87 4.18
C GLY A 40 7.38 23.05 5.07
N LYS A 41 8.63 23.03 5.48
CA LYS A 41 9.24 24.10 6.31
C LYS A 41 10.37 24.79 5.57
N GLU A 42 10.35 26.12 5.61
CA GLU A 42 11.45 26.92 5.06
C GLU A 42 12.77 26.54 5.72
N GLY A 43 13.81 26.49 4.92
CA GLY A 43 15.14 26.11 5.38
C GLY A 43 16.21 26.57 4.43
N ILE A 44 17.36 25.93 4.51
CA ILE A 44 18.48 26.17 3.60
C ILE A 44 18.61 25.03 2.58
N CYS A 45 19.17 25.35 1.44
CA CYS A 45 19.66 24.35 0.48
C CYS A 45 21.09 24.73 0.04
N VAL A 46 21.85 23.79 -0.45
CA VAL A 46 23.17 24.06 -1.02
C VAL A 46 23.01 24.95 -2.25
N ASP A 47 23.81 26.00 -2.34
CA ASP A 47 23.98 26.74 -3.58
C ASP A 47 24.94 25.99 -4.48
N THR A 48 24.40 25.06 -5.27
CA THR A 48 25.19 24.15 -6.11
C THR A 48 25.98 24.89 -7.18
N ASP A 49 25.51 26.04 -7.67
CA ASP A 49 26.21 26.81 -8.68
C ASP A 49 27.42 27.52 -8.08
N GLU A 50 27.26 28.18 -6.92
CA GLU A 50 28.36 28.82 -6.22
C GLU A 50 29.38 27.80 -5.73
N LEU A 51 28.90 26.70 -5.13
CA LEU A 51 29.80 25.66 -4.65
C LEU A 51 30.56 24.97 -5.77
N LEU A 52 29.92 24.72 -6.91
CA LEU A 52 30.58 24.18 -8.10
C LEU A 52 31.68 25.10 -8.62
N ASN A 53 31.47 26.43 -8.61
CA ASN A 53 32.48 27.40 -8.98
C ASN A 53 33.69 27.35 -8.02
N LYS A 54 33.45 27.31 -6.72
CA LYS A 54 34.48 27.14 -5.70
C LYS A 54 35.33 25.86 -5.94
N VAL A 55 34.64 24.74 -6.26
CA VAL A 55 35.28 23.46 -6.59
C VAL A 55 36.13 23.60 -7.86
N LYS A 56 35.62 24.26 -8.92
CA LYS A 56 36.40 24.48 -10.16
C LYS A 56 37.62 25.36 -9.95
N GLU A 57 37.50 26.44 -9.21
CA GLU A 57 38.60 27.31 -8.83
C GLU A 57 39.65 26.52 -8.06
N ARG A 58 39.23 25.69 -7.12
CA ARG A 58 40.10 24.83 -6.32
C ARG A 58 40.85 23.80 -7.16
N LEU A 59 40.17 23.15 -8.08
CA LEU A 59 40.77 22.16 -8.99
C LEU A 59 41.78 22.80 -9.98
N SER A 60 41.66 24.09 -10.24
CA SER A 60 42.60 24.82 -11.11
C SER A 60 43.81 25.38 -10.40
N ASP A 61 43.78 25.53 -9.07
CA ASP A 61 44.87 26.01 -8.26
C ASP A 61 45.73 24.84 -7.73
N VAL A 62 46.78 24.48 -8.48
CA VAL A 62 47.67 23.36 -8.17
C VAL A 62 48.55 23.60 -6.92
N ASN A 63 48.64 24.84 -6.44
CA ASN A 63 49.53 25.22 -5.34
C ASN A 63 48.80 25.45 -4.00
N SER A 64 47.50 25.28 -3.96
CA SER A 64 46.71 25.49 -2.76
C SER A 64 46.89 24.33 -1.77
N ASN A 65 47.32 24.63 -0.55
CA ASN A 65 47.47 23.69 0.55
C ASN A 65 46.27 23.59 1.49
N ASP A 66 45.16 24.25 1.14
CA ASP A 66 43.98 24.30 1.96
C ASP A 66 43.00 23.25 1.44
N ASP A 67 42.62 22.27 2.23
CA ASP A 67 41.84 21.11 1.81
C ASP A 67 40.32 21.29 1.96
N ASP A 68 39.86 22.34 2.69
CA ASP A 68 38.48 22.57 2.99
C ASP A 68 37.81 23.57 2.01
N ILE A 69 36.62 23.23 1.57
CA ILE A 69 35.74 24.13 0.82
C ILE A 69 34.49 24.42 1.65
N GLU A 70 34.29 25.67 2.01
CA GLU A 70 33.10 26.07 2.74
C GLU A 70 31.86 25.89 1.88
N ILE A 71 30.85 25.17 2.43
CA ILE A 71 29.61 24.89 1.75
C ILE A 71 28.78 26.16 1.64
N SER A 72 28.52 26.59 0.41
CA SER A 72 27.63 27.71 0.13
C SER A 72 26.18 27.26 0.26
N VAL A 73 25.39 27.99 1.03
CA VAL A 73 23.97 27.71 1.26
C VAL A 73 23.12 28.94 0.97
N LYS A 74 21.89 28.70 0.50
CA LYS A 74 20.89 29.75 0.29
C LYS A 74 19.58 29.37 0.97
N SER A 75 18.80 30.35 1.39
CA SER A 75 17.44 30.13 1.90
C SER A 75 16.54 29.67 0.76
N LYS A 76 15.70 28.67 1.05
CA LYS A 76 14.69 28.14 0.13
C LYS A 76 13.38 27.94 0.87
N LYS A 77 12.28 28.31 0.22
CA LYS A 77 10.94 27.98 0.69
C LYS A 77 10.48 26.66 0.04
N PRO A 78 9.68 25.84 0.74
CA PRO A 78 9.07 24.69 0.13
C PRO A 78 8.21 25.08 -1.05
N GLU A 79 8.05 24.16 -1.99
CA GLU A 79 7.12 24.35 -3.10
C GLU A 79 5.69 24.46 -2.57
N GLU A 80 4.89 25.31 -3.20
CA GLU A 80 3.48 25.44 -2.87
C GLU A 80 2.75 24.12 -3.14
N ILE A 81 1.80 23.78 -2.27
CA ILE A 81 0.99 22.57 -2.42
C ILE A 81 0.07 22.73 -3.64
N ASP A 82 0.35 22.01 -4.70
CA ASP A 82 -0.50 21.94 -5.89
C ASP A 82 -1.55 20.83 -5.71
N ILE A 83 -2.71 21.21 -5.17
CA ILE A 83 -3.79 20.28 -4.87
C ILE A 83 -4.42 19.68 -6.13
N GLU A 84 -4.37 20.38 -7.27
CA GLU A 84 -4.87 19.88 -8.56
C GLU A 84 -3.97 18.77 -9.09
N LYS A 85 -2.66 18.93 -8.94
CA LYS A 85 -1.69 17.90 -9.28
C LYS A 85 -1.87 16.69 -8.37
N ILE A 86 -1.99 16.88 -7.05
CA ILE A 86 -2.23 15.80 -6.09
C ILE A 86 -3.54 15.07 -6.44
N HIS A 87 -4.61 15.82 -6.80
CA HIS A 87 -5.86 15.20 -7.24
C HIS A 87 -5.65 14.31 -8.46
N SER A 88 -4.91 14.78 -9.47
CA SER A 88 -4.64 13.98 -10.67
C SER A 88 -3.85 12.69 -10.40
N GLU A 89 -3.01 12.70 -9.38
CA GLU A 89 -2.20 11.52 -8.96
C GLU A 89 -2.99 10.54 -8.08
N VAL A 90 -3.92 11.04 -7.26
CA VAL A 90 -4.73 10.25 -6.33
C VAL A 90 -6.02 9.73 -6.97
N TYR A 91 -6.61 10.49 -7.89
CA TYR A 91 -7.87 10.14 -8.55
C TYR A 91 -7.81 8.79 -9.25
N LYS A 92 -8.79 7.97 -8.97
CA LYS A 92 -9.03 6.69 -9.65
C LYS A 92 -10.51 6.55 -9.97
N GLU A 93 -10.82 6.23 -11.23
CA GLU A 93 -12.18 5.88 -11.61
C GLU A 93 -12.54 4.48 -11.13
N ALA A 94 -13.73 4.33 -10.53
CA ALA A 94 -14.23 3.01 -10.15
C ALA A 94 -14.49 2.17 -11.39
N LYS A 95 -13.98 0.93 -11.41
CA LYS A 95 -14.19 -0.02 -12.50
C LYS A 95 -14.67 -1.35 -11.96
N ASP A 96 -15.67 -1.90 -12.62
CA ASP A 96 -16.17 -3.24 -12.32
C ASP A 96 -15.17 -4.30 -12.84
N ALA A 97 -15.09 -5.42 -12.13
CA ALA A 97 -14.35 -6.58 -12.61
C ALA A 97 -15.02 -7.15 -13.86
N TYR A 98 -14.22 -7.59 -14.81
CA TYR A 98 -14.70 -8.28 -16.02
C TYR A 98 -13.65 -9.27 -16.52
N TYR A 99 -14.05 -10.14 -17.45
CA TYR A 99 -13.11 -11.02 -18.14
C TYR A 99 -13.39 -11.02 -19.65
N THR A 100 -12.33 -11.28 -20.43
CA THR A 100 -12.40 -11.51 -21.86
C THR A 100 -12.25 -13.01 -22.14
N LYS A 101 -12.74 -13.49 -23.30
CA LYS A 101 -12.68 -14.92 -23.63
C LYS A 101 -11.58 -15.28 -24.62
N ASP A 102 -11.20 -14.34 -25.47
CA ASP A 102 -10.17 -14.55 -26.48
C ASP A 102 -9.41 -13.23 -26.73
N PRO A 103 -8.17 -13.09 -26.21
CA PRO A 103 -7.54 -14.01 -25.26
C PRO A 103 -8.29 -14.04 -23.91
N PHE A 104 -8.14 -15.15 -23.16
CA PHE A 104 -8.71 -15.19 -21.81
C PHE A 104 -7.87 -14.33 -20.88
N GLU A 105 -8.47 -13.25 -20.41
CA GLU A 105 -7.85 -12.32 -19.43
C GLU A 105 -8.89 -11.93 -18.40
N VAL A 106 -8.47 -11.83 -17.15
CA VAL A 106 -9.31 -11.39 -16.05
C VAL A 106 -8.83 -10.01 -15.57
N HIS A 107 -9.73 -9.07 -15.56
CA HIS A 107 -9.47 -7.69 -15.12
C HIS A 107 -10.19 -7.47 -13.78
N PRO A 108 -9.43 -7.35 -12.68
CA PRO A 108 -10.01 -7.10 -11.36
C PRO A 108 -10.68 -5.73 -11.28
N GLU A 109 -11.56 -5.61 -10.33
CA GLU A 109 -12.20 -4.34 -9.98
C GLU A 109 -11.18 -3.31 -9.48
N VAL A 110 -11.53 -2.05 -9.67
CA VAL A 110 -10.79 -0.91 -9.14
C VAL A 110 -11.75 -0.07 -8.29
N GLU A 111 -11.42 0.16 -7.04
CA GLU A 111 -12.13 1.13 -6.22
C GLU A 111 -11.84 2.55 -6.72
N GLY A 112 -12.87 3.34 -6.90
CA GLY A 112 -12.75 4.75 -7.24
C GLY A 112 -12.29 5.55 -6.03
N VAL A 113 -11.39 6.50 -6.25
CA VAL A 113 -10.90 7.43 -5.23
C VAL A 113 -11.01 8.85 -5.80
N ASP A 114 -11.66 9.72 -5.07
CA ASP A 114 -11.86 11.11 -5.46
C ASP A 114 -11.92 12.02 -4.23
N PHE A 115 -11.74 13.32 -4.40
CA PHE A 115 -12.02 14.32 -3.39
C PHE A 115 -12.41 15.66 -4.01
N ASP A 116 -13.12 16.48 -3.26
CA ASP A 116 -13.53 17.81 -3.69
C ASP A 116 -12.35 18.78 -3.62
N VAL A 117 -11.80 19.13 -4.79
CA VAL A 117 -10.65 20.05 -4.93
C VAL A 117 -10.95 21.43 -4.35
N GLU A 118 -12.18 21.95 -4.52
CA GLU A 118 -12.53 23.28 -4.00
C GLU A 118 -12.68 23.27 -2.46
N ALA A 119 -13.19 22.18 -1.91
CA ALA A 119 -13.19 22.00 -0.46
C ALA A 119 -11.75 21.84 0.09
N ALA A 120 -10.90 21.10 -0.60
CA ALA A 120 -9.50 20.94 -0.24
C ALA A 120 -8.72 22.26 -0.27
N LYS A 121 -8.91 23.10 -1.28
CA LYS A 121 -8.32 24.45 -1.34
C LYS A 121 -8.68 25.29 -0.12
N LYS A 122 -9.94 25.25 0.32
CA LYS A 122 -10.38 25.98 1.52
C LYS A 122 -9.72 25.45 2.81
N ILE A 123 -9.51 24.13 2.91
CA ILE A 123 -8.80 23.53 4.04
C ILE A 123 -7.34 24.01 4.07
N LEU A 124 -6.71 24.13 2.89
CA LEU A 124 -5.32 24.58 2.75
C LEU A 124 -5.14 26.09 3.02
N GLU A 125 -6.20 26.91 2.98
CA GLU A 125 -6.15 28.32 3.39
C GLU A 125 -5.92 28.51 4.89
N GLU A 126 -6.21 27.49 5.70
CA GLU A 126 -5.92 27.51 7.14
C GLU A 126 -4.41 27.32 7.37
N GLU A 127 -3.82 28.10 8.31
CA GLU A 127 -2.40 27.91 8.70
C GLU A 127 -2.25 26.72 9.65
N LYS A 128 -1.95 25.55 9.06
CA LYS A 128 -1.69 24.29 9.80
C LYS A 128 -0.39 23.66 9.31
N GLU A 129 0.20 22.80 10.14
CA GLU A 129 1.34 21.97 9.72
C GLU A 129 0.87 20.71 8.99
N GLU A 130 -0.31 20.21 9.32
CA GLU A 130 -0.92 19.00 8.74
C GLU A 130 -2.38 19.29 8.33
N TYR A 131 -2.75 18.77 7.20
CA TYR A 131 -4.10 18.87 6.65
C TYR A 131 -4.65 17.47 6.39
N VAL A 132 -5.91 17.28 6.73
CA VAL A 132 -6.66 16.05 6.47
C VAL A 132 -7.78 16.38 5.50
N ILE A 133 -7.77 15.75 4.34
CA ILE A 133 -8.79 15.92 3.31
C ILE A 133 -9.54 14.59 3.16
N PRO A 134 -10.85 14.54 3.40
CA PRO A 134 -11.62 13.32 3.26
C PRO A 134 -11.69 12.88 1.81
N LEU A 135 -11.47 11.58 1.57
CA LEU A 135 -11.61 10.95 0.26
C LEU A 135 -13.02 10.37 0.09
N THR A 136 -13.51 10.43 -1.12
CA THR A 136 -14.74 9.75 -1.53
C THR A 136 -14.36 8.44 -2.19
N ILE A 137 -14.63 7.33 -1.50
CA ILE A 137 -14.37 5.99 -2.02
C ILE A 137 -15.61 5.46 -2.72
N THR A 138 -15.52 5.21 -4.02
CA THR A 138 -16.58 4.61 -4.81
C THR A 138 -16.32 3.13 -5.02
N LYS A 139 -17.17 2.28 -4.46
CA LYS A 139 -17.03 0.82 -4.62
C LYS A 139 -17.53 0.38 -5.99
N PRO A 140 -16.84 -0.55 -6.65
CA PRO A 140 -17.30 -1.18 -7.88
C PRO A 140 -18.59 -1.98 -7.61
N LYS A 141 -19.41 -2.16 -8.64
CA LYS A 141 -20.68 -2.92 -8.56
C LYS A 141 -20.43 -4.42 -8.72
N VAL A 142 -19.43 -4.80 -9.50
CA VAL A 142 -19.07 -6.18 -9.78
C VAL A 142 -17.62 -6.38 -9.33
N THR A 143 -17.43 -7.38 -8.49
CA THR A 143 -16.10 -7.75 -7.98
C THR A 143 -15.58 -9.00 -8.70
N LEU A 144 -14.28 -9.25 -8.56
CA LEU A 144 -13.65 -10.46 -9.08
C LEU A 144 -14.31 -11.74 -8.53
N ASN A 145 -14.78 -11.70 -7.28
CA ASN A 145 -15.50 -12.82 -6.68
C ASN A 145 -16.88 -13.06 -7.33
N ASP A 146 -17.53 -12.02 -7.82
CA ASP A 146 -18.86 -12.13 -8.47
C ASP A 146 -18.74 -12.80 -9.83
N ILE A 147 -17.70 -12.49 -10.61
CA ILE A 147 -17.46 -13.10 -11.93
C ILE A 147 -16.80 -14.47 -11.87
N GLY A 148 -16.29 -14.89 -10.71
CA GLY A 148 -15.45 -16.09 -10.57
C GLY A 148 -16.12 -17.37 -11.08
N SER A 149 -17.43 -17.57 -10.82
CA SER A 149 -18.14 -18.77 -11.29
C SER A 149 -18.37 -18.80 -12.79
N GLU A 150 -18.40 -17.65 -13.46
CA GLU A 150 -18.55 -17.55 -14.91
C GLU A 150 -17.21 -17.64 -15.64
N ALA A 151 -16.18 -17.01 -15.07
CA ALA A 151 -14.83 -17.00 -15.63
C ALA A 151 -14.14 -18.37 -15.48
N PHE A 152 -14.41 -19.09 -14.37
CA PHE A 152 -13.78 -20.38 -14.04
C PHE A 152 -14.82 -21.49 -13.86
N PRO A 153 -15.47 -21.96 -14.95
CA PRO A 153 -16.55 -22.95 -14.86
C PRO A 153 -16.05 -24.37 -14.55
N ASP A 154 -14.77 -24.64 -14.75
CA ASP A 154 -14.21 -25.99 -14.62
C ASP A 154 -13.85 -26.32 -13.17
N LYS A 155 -14.28 -27.50 -12.73
CA LYS A 155 -13.91 -28.04 -11.42
C LYS A 155 -12.61 -28.85 -11.55
N LEU A 156 -11.49 -28.29 -11.06
CA LEU A 156 -10.19 -28.95 -11.14
C LEU A 156 -10.05 -30.08 -10.11
N ALA A 157 -10.51 -29.86 -8.88
CA ALA A 157 -10.48 -30.90 -7.84
C ALA A 157 -11.57 -30.71 -6.79
N THR A 158 -11.77 -31.74 -6.00
CA THR A 158 -12.67 -31.69 -4.83
C THR A 158 -12.10 -32.57 -3.73
N PHE A 159 -12.21 -32.11 -2.48
CA PHE A 159 -11.85 -32.88 -1.30
C PHE A 159 -12.90 -32.65 -0.20
N THR A 160 -13.19 -33.69 0.57
CA THR A 160 -14.25 -33.65 1.59
C THR A 160 -13.74 -34.23 2.89
N THR A 161 -14.02 -33.54 3.99
CA THR A 161 -13.82 -34.03 5.33
C THR A 161 -15.13 -34.03 6.12
N ARG A 162 -15.22 -34.87 7.14
CA ARG A 162 -16.39 -34.98 8.01
C ARG A 162 -16.07 -34.40 9.39
N TYR A 163 -17.08 -33.83 10.05
CA TYR A 163 -16.97 -33.33 11.42
C TYR A 163 -18.25 -33.63 12.20
N ASP A 164 -18.18 -33.54 13.50
CA ASP A 164 -19.34 -33.67 14.36
C ASP A 164 -20.13 -32.36 14.43
N ALA A 165 -21.31 -32.33 13.85
CA ALA A 165 -22.18 -31.15 13.79
C ALA A 165 -22.96 -30.91 15.09
N SER A 166 -22.84 -31.75 16.11
CA SER A 166 -23.46 -31.53 17.43
C SER A 166 -22.85 -30.33 18.17
N ASP A 167 -21.55 -30.04 17.94
CA ASP A 167 -20.88 -28.83 18.40
C ASP A 167 -21.31 -27.63 17.54
N LYS A 168 -22.27 -26.88 18.06
CA LYS A 168 -22.90 -25.74 17.34
C LYS A 168 -21.95 -24.56 17.15
N ASP A 169 -21.14 -24.26 18.15
CA ASP A 169 -20.19 -23.15 18.12
C ASP A 169 -19.05 -23.43 17.12
N ARG A 170 -18.51 -24.64 17.14
CA ARG A 170 -17.55 -25.10 16.12
C ARG A 170 -18.17 -25.07 14.71
N THR A 171 -19.39 -25.57 14.57
CA THR A 171 -20.12 -25.54 13.29
C THR A 171 -20.28 -24.12 12.77
N SER A 172 -20.63 -23.17 13.63
CA SER A 172 -20.71 -21.74 13.27
C SER A 172 -19.37 -21.22 12.74
N ASN A 173 -18.25 -21.54 13.41
CA ASN A 173 -16.92 -21.14 12.98
C ASN A 173 -16.55 -21.70 11.60
N LEU A 174 -16.87 -22.98 11.34
CA LEU A 174 -16.65 -23.62 10.04
C LEU A 174 -17.44 -22.92 8.93
N ILE A 175 -18.71 -22.60 9.17
CA ILE A 175 -19.56 -21.89 8.20
C ILE A 175 -19.00 -20.52 7.89
N ILE A 176 -18.56 -19.75 8.89
CA ILE A 176 -17.93 -18.43 8.70
C ILE A 176 -16.67 -18.57 7.85
N ALA A 177 -15.80 -19.52 8.20
CA ALA A 177 -14.57 -19.73 7.44
C ALA A 177 -14.84 -20.12 5.98
N CYS A 178 -15.77 -21.04 5.74
CA CYS A 178 -16.18 -21.43 4.39
C CYS A 178 -16.73 -20.25 3.58
N ARG A 179 -17.59 -19.41 4.19
CA ARG A 179 -18.13 -18.24 3.50
C ARG A 179 -17.07 -17.23 3.09
N LYS A 180 -16.04 -17.04 3.94
CA LYS A 180 -14.96 -16.09 3.68
C LYS A 180 -13.99 -16.54 2.58
N ILE A 181 -13.88 -17.82 2.32
CA ILE A 181 -13.01 -18.35 1.25
C ILE A 181 -13.77 -18.70 -0.04
N ASN A 182 -15.10 -18.86 0.07
CA ASN A 182 -15.92 -19.22 -1.08
C ASN A 182 -15.94 -18.07 -2.09
N GLY A 183 -15.80 -18.39 -3.37
CA GLY A 183 -15.78 -17.43 -4.47
C GLY A 183 -14.45 -16.66 -4.63
N LYS A 184 -13.45 -16.89 -3.78
CA LYS A 184 -12.16 -16.23 -3.93
C LYS A 184 -11.48 -16.65 -5.23
N VAL A 185 -11.16 -15.67 -6.07
CA VAL A 185 -10.36 -15.83 -7.28
C VAL A 185 -8.91 -15.49 -6.95
N VAL A 186 -8.00 -16.27 -7.51
CA VAL A 186 -6.55 -16.06 -7.43
C VAL A 186 -6.04 -15.95 -8.86
N LEU A 187 -5.43 -14.82 -9.20
CA LEU A 187 -4.88 -14.59 -10.52
C LEU A 187 -3.50 -15.25 -10.68
N ALA A 188 -3.00 -15.27 -11.90
CA ALA A 188 -1.64 -15.77 -12.16
C ALA A 188 -0.61 -14.99 -11.31
N ASP A 189 0.36 -15.72 -10.78
CA ASP A 189 1.42 -15.20 -9.91
C ASP A 189 0.97 -14.65 -8.54
N GLU A 190 -0.33 -14.74 -8.21
CA GLU A 190 -0.82 -14.38 -6.89
C GLU A 190 -0.69 -15.51 -5.88
N THR A 191 -0.54 -15.13 -4.62
CA THR A 191 -0.50 -16.08 -3.49
C THR A 191 -1.79 -15.99 -2.68
N PHE A 192 -2.53 -17.09 -2.60
CA PHE A 192 -3.66 -17.22 -1.68
C PHE A 192 -3.19 -17.39 -0.24
N SER A 193 -3.64 -16.51 0.65
CA SER A 193 -3.40 -16.63 2.09
C SER A 193 -4.70 -16.90 2.84
N TYR A 194 -4.85 -18.11 3.37
CA TYR A 194 -6.00 -18.49 4.18
C TYR A 194 -6.23 -17.56 5.36
N ASN A 195 -5.16 -17.15 6.04
CA ASN A 195 -5.25 -16.25 7.19
C ASN A 195 -5.70 -14.84 6.79
N LYS A 196 -5.21 -14.33 5.65
CA LYS A 196 -5.69 -13.04 5.11
C LYS A 196 -7.16 -13.12 4.70
N ALA A 197 -7.58 -14.21 4.04
CA ALA A 197 -8.97 -14.41 3.63
C ALA A 197 -9.93 -14.47 4.82
N LEU A 198 -9.54 -15.10 5.92
CA LEU A 198 -10.37 -15.16 7.13
C LEU A 198 -10.39 -13.84 7.93
N GLY A 199 -9.32 -13.08 7.89
CA GLY A 199 -9.14 -11.90 8.72
C GLY A 199 -9.06 -12.21 10.22
N ALA A 200 -9.31 -11.20 11.05
CA ALA A 200 -9.28 -11.35 12.51
C ALA A 200 -10.39 -12.30 13.01
N ARG A 201 -10.00 -13.21 13.90
CA ARG A 201 -10.91 -14.18 14.51
C ARG A 201 -11.40 -13.65 15.84
N THR A 202 -12.43 -12.83 15.80
CA THR A 202 -13.00 -12.15 16.96
C THR A 202 -14.45 -12.50 17.17
N ALA A 203 -14.95 -12.30 18.38
CA ALA A 203 -16.38 -12.44 18.67
C ALA A 203 -17.24 -11.45 17.83
N GLN A 204 -16.70 -10.26 17.55
CA GLN A 204 -17.36 -9.25 16.69
C GLN A 204 -17.49 -9.75 15.24
N ALA A 205 -16.51 -10.52 14.74
CA ALA A 205 -16.59 -11.18 13.44
C ALA A 205 -17.49 -12.43 13.42
N GLY A 206 -18.17 -12.71 14.54
CA GLY A 206 -19.13 -13.82 14.71
C GLY A 206 -18.51 -15.14 15.15
N TYR A 207 -17.19 -15.21 15.34
CA TYR A 207 -16.53 -16.44 15.80
C TYR A 207 -16.90 -16.75 17.26
N LYS A 208 -17.05 -18.04 17.54
CA LYS A 208 -17.41 -18.61 18.84
C LYS A 208 -16.24 -19.36 19.46
N ASN A 209 -16.29 -19.57 20.78
CA ASN A 209 -15.38 -20.45 21.47
C ASN A 209 -15.64 -21.91 21.08
N ALA A 210 -14.58 -22.62 20.73
CA ALA A 210 -14.59 -24.05 20.49
C ALA A 210 -13.16 -24.58 20.70
N LYS A 211 -12.94 -25.89 20.61
CA LYS A 211 -11.64 -26.52 20.85
C LYS A 211 -10.60 -26.05 19.83
N VAL A 212 -9.47 -25.54 20.33
CA VAL A 212 -8.26 -25.19 19.59
C VAL A 212 -7.06 -25.99 20.12
N TYR A 213 -6.03 -26.13 19.28
CA TYR A 213 -4.73 -26.68 19.72
C TYR A 213 -3.81 -25.49 20.02
N GLU A 214 -3.36 -25.40 21.25
CA GLU A 214 -2.43 -24.38 21.71
C GLU A 214 -1.35 -25.02 22.58
N ASN A 215 -0.07 -24.80 22.27
CA ASN A 215 1.09 -25.35 22.99
C ASN A 215 1.06 -26.89 23.21
N GLY A 216 0.43 -27.61 22.28
CA GLY A 216 0.30 -29.09 22.39
C GLY A 216 -0.89 -29.57 23.19
N GLU A 217 -1.70 -28.67 23.72
CA GLU A 217 -2.91 -28.99 24.48
C GLU A 217 -4.18 -28.60 23.71
N VAL A 218 -5.29 -29.21 24.11
CA VAL A 218 -6.62 -28.89 23.58
C VAL A 218 -7.33 -27.99 24.59
N VAL A 219 -7.49 -26.71 24.23
CA VAL A 219 -8.13 -25.69 25.06
C VAL A 219 -9.32 -25.07 24.35
N ASP A 220 -10.14 -24.30 25.08
CA ASP A 220 -11.22 -23.52 24.47
C ASP A 220 -10.68 -22.16 24.00
N GLY A 221 -10.94 -21.83 22.72
CA GLY A 221 -10.49 -20.58 22.13
C GLY A 221 -11.41 -20.10 21.00
N ILE A 222 -11.37 -18.79 20.71
CA ILE A 222 -12.19 -18.20 19.66
C ILE A 222 -11.77 -18.73 18.29
N GLY A 223 -12.73 -19.15 17.47
CA GLY A 223 -12.50 -19.67 16.12
C GLY A 223 -12.05 -21.13 16.08
N GLY A 224 -12.26 -21.90 17.15
CA GLY A 224 -11.95 -23.31 17.16
C GLY A 224 -12.58 -24.08 16.02
N GLY A 225 -11.82 -25.03 15.43
CA GLY A 225 -12.24 -25.89 14.33
C GLY A 225 -11.82 -25.44 12.93
N ILE A 226 -11.51 -24.17 12.69
CA ILE A 226 -11.21 -23.64 11.34
C ILE A 226 -9.97 -24.26 10.67
N CYS A 227 -9.05 -24.86 11.44
CA CYS A 227 -7.93 -25.62 10.88
C CYS A 227 -8.39 -26.80 10.01
N GLN A 228 -9.58 -27.36 10.28
CA GLN A 228 -10.16 -28.38 9.41
C GLN A 228 -10.46 -27.85 8.02
N ILE A 229 -10.96 -26.61 7.91
CA ILE A 229 -11.23 -25.96 6.61
C ILE A 229 -9.94 -25.75 5.84
N SER A 230 -8.86 -25.26 6.50
CA SER A 230 -7.56 -25.09 5.82
C SER A 230 -6.99 -26.41 5.33
N SER A 231 -7.08 -27.48 6.13
CA SER A 231 -6.62 -28.81 5.71
C SER A 231 -7.44 -29.38 4.56
N THR A 232 -8.75 -29.17 4.55
CA THR A 232 -9.64 -29.60 3.46
C THR A 232 -9.32 -28.85 2.17
N LEU A 233 -9.17 -27.51 2.26
CA LEU A 233 -8.79 -26.68 1.13
C LEU A 233 -7.40 -27.06 0.58
N TYR A 234 -6.42 -27.24 1.46
CA TYR A 234 -5.07 -27.63 1.06
C TYR A 234 -5.05 -28.93 0.25
N ASN A 235 -5.80 -29.95 0.69
CA ASN A 235 -5.89 -31.19 -0.06
C ASN A 235 -6.57 -31.01 -1.44
N SER A 236 -7.58 -30.13 -1.55
CA SER A 236 -8.19 -29.79 -2.84
C SER A 236 -7.20 -29.11 -3.77
N VAL A 237 -6.43 -28.16 -3.27
CA VAL A 237 -5.39 -27.44 -4.04
C VAL A 237 -4.30 -28.40 -4.49
N LEU A 238 -3.83 -29.27 -3.60
CA LEU A 238 -2.82 -30.29 -3.94
C LEU A 238 -3.30 -31.24 -5.05
N MET A 239 -4.59 -31.64 -5.03
CA MET A 239 -5.19 -32.48 -6.07
C MET A 239 -5.41 -31.73 -7.38
N SER A 240 -5.48 -30.40 -7.35
CA SER A 240 -5.57 -29.56 -8.55
C SER A 240 -4.22 -29.36 -9.24
N ASN A 241 -3.13 -29.82 -8.62
CA ASN A 241 -1.75 -29.59 -9.06
C ASN A 241 -1.38 -28.07 -9.08
N LEU A 242 -1.87 -27.34 -8.07
CA LEU A 242 -1.58 -25.93 -7.80
C LEU A 242 -0.68 -25.79 -6.56
#